data_5d99b3ea1667d31b8c37d487bfb55824
#
_entry.id   5d99b3ea1667d31b8c37d487bfb55824
#
_cell.length_a   1.000
_cell.length_b   1.000
_cell.length_c   1.000
_cell.angle_alpha   90.00
_cell.angle_beta   90.00
_cell.angle_gamma   90.00
#
_symmetry.space_group_name_H-M   'P 1'
#
loop_
_entity.id
_entity.type
_entity.pdbx_description
1 polymer ?
#
loop_
_entity_poly.entity_id
_entity_poly.type
_entity_poly.pdbx_seq_one_letter_code
_entity_poly.pdbx_strand_id
1 'polypeptide(L)'
;MQLTRVMENAASSLPRQERTTQWLLVAGWIVGAALLRLLLSAFVPLLPDETYYWEWTRRLEGGYFDHPPGIALLITLGVELFGNTVAGVRAGPAIAALVTHGAAVICAWQLAGRGAPGATAARRAAMLMALLPIATLGLVLATPDAALFATAMVALLAVERALAHPVRSLASFAWWVVAGVALGGAFVSKYTAVLLPMGLVVACLVHPALRRRYLDAGPWVASAIALTLFAPVVIWNALNNWISFRFQLGHGFNAATRGNPISRELEMVGGQIGLASPILFALLAMVVWWALRDGWAARHTAQPTDTTVRRFALAVISVAPLAFFAVSAWRRPVEANWPAMIYPGAMMLLATSEQSAVRGVWWRRGLAFAAVLLAIVGVQAFTPVLPVAPRKDPIARAHGWTTLAAAMQTARQDPFLDGTVDRWVAADRYQDASELAFHLPDQPMVFALNLGGRTNQYDVWPNAWQKVRPGDGLVVAFDADAKGDSLARVVGSWFKDTKQGALVSLRRDSGEVATRRVWLYRIARDVPTESPTHPPQP
;
A
#
# COMPACT_ATOMS: atom_id res chain seq x y z
N MET A 1 -5.88 -11.79 51.03
CA MET A 1 -6.13 -12.47 49.76
C MET A 1 -7.57 -12.30 49.22
N GLN A 2 -8.64 -12.39 50.05
CA GLN A 2 -10.01 -12.11 49.59
C GLN A 2 -10.32 -10.64 49.35
N LEU A 3 -9.83 -9.73 50.18
CA LEU A 3 -9.99 -8.26 50.01
C LEU A 3 -9.34 -7.74 48.73
N THR A 4 -8.18 -8.29 48.34
CA THR A 4 -7.49 -7.92 47.10
C THR A 4 -8.29 -8.35 45.85
N ARG A 5 -8.90 -9.55 45.86
CA ARG A 5 -9.79 -10.02 44.79
C ARG A 5 -11.09 -9.22 44.70
N VAL A 6 -11.64 -8.73 45.80
CA VAL A 6 -12.85 -7.92 45.81
C VAL A 6 -12.54 -6.50 45.29
N MET A 7 -11.37 -5.95 45.63
CA MET A 7 -10.92 -4.65 45.10
C MET A 7 -10.52 -4.73 43.63
N GLU A 8 -9.91 -5.82 43.16
CA GLU A 8 -9.64 -6.05 41.73
C GLU A 8 -10.94 -6.21 40.91
N ASN A 9 -11.96 -6.89 41.44
CA ASN A 9 -13.25 -7.00 40.79
C ASN A 9 -14.08 -5.69 40.80
N ALA A 10 -13.93 -4.86 41.82
CA ALA A 10 -14.60 -3.56 41.91
C ALA A 10 -13.96 -2.49 41.00
N ALA A 11 -12.65 -2.57 40.76
CA ALA A 11 -11.92 -1.65 39.87
C ALA A 11 -12.11 -1.95 38.36
N SER A 12 -12.68 -3.10 37.99
CA SER A 12 -12.73 -3.57 36.59
C SER A 12 -14.08 -3.40 35.89
N SER A 13 -15.14 -2.97 36.54
CA SER A 13 -16.46 -2.85 35.92
C SER A 13 -16.92 -1.40 35.82
N LEU A 14 -16.76 -0.79 34.64
CA LEU A 14 -17.60 0.35 34.30
C LEU A 14 -19.08 -0.03 34.45
N PRO A 15 -19.94 0.88 34.93
CA PRO A 15 -21.38 0.70 34.85
C PRO A 15 -21.78 0.27 33.44
N ARG A 16 -22.74 -0.62 33.31
CA ARG A 16 -23.18 -1.17 32.01
C ARG A 16 -23.43 -0.06 30.97
N GLN A 17 -23.99 1.04 31.41
CA GLN A 17 -24.28 2.21 30.58
C GLN A 17 -23.00 2.88 30.02
N GLU A 18 -21.97 3.09 30.84
CA GLU A 18 -20.70 3.67 30.40
C GLU A 18 -19.97 2.75 29.43
N ARG A 19 -20.01 1.46 29.65
CA ARG A 19 -19.43 0.46 28.74
C ARG A 19 -20.12 0.51 27.37
N THR A 20 -21.45 0.58 27.34
CA THR A 20 -22.22 0.71 26.11
C THR A 20 -21.85 1.97 25.37
N THR A 21 -21.74 3.11 26.06
CA THR A 21 -21.33 4.39 25.47
C THR A 21 -19.94 4.30 24.83
N GLN A 22 -18.96 3.66 25.48
CA GLN A 22 -17.62 3.49 24.88
C GLN A 22 -17.67 2.69 23.56
N TRP A 23 -18.44 1.61 23.50
CA TRP A 23 -18.57 0.82 22.28
C TRP A 23 -19.36 1.53 21.17
N LEU A 24 -20.35 2.35 21.52
CA LEU A 24 -21.04 3.21 20.54
C LEU A 24 -20.08 4.23 19.94
N LEU A 25 -19.18 4.81 20.74
CA LEU A 25 -18.13 5.70 20.24
C LEU A 25 -17.12 4.97 19.33
N VAL A 26 -16.72 3.75 19.68
CA VAL A 26 -15.87 2.91 18.81
C VAL A 26 -16.57 2.69 17.47
N ALA A 27 -17.82 2.25 17.48
CA ALA A 27 -18.61 2.04 16.27
C ALA A 27 -18.74 3.33 15.45
N GLY A 28 -19.00 4.46 16.11
CA GLY A 28 -19.07 5.78 15.47
C GLY A 28 -17.78 6.16 14.73
N TRP A 29 -16.62 5.92 15.33
CA TRP A 29 -15.33 6.17 14.68
C TRP A 29 -15.07 5.24 13.50
N ILE A 30 -15.42 3.96 13.61
CA ILE A 30 -15.29 2.99 12.51
C ILE A 30 -16.18 3.40 11.33
N VAL A 31 -17.45 3.67 11.61
CA VAL A 31 -18.43 4.07 10.60
C VAL A 31 -18.06 5.41 9.97
N GLY A 32 -17.68 6.41 10.77
CA GLY A 32 -17.26 7.72 10.28
C GLY A 32 -16.03 7.64 9.37
N ALA A 33 -15.04 6.83 9.74
CA ALA A 33 -13.86 6.59 8.90
C ALA A 33 -14.21 5.83 7.61
N ALA A 34 -15.12 4.87 7.66
CA ALA A 34 -15.59 4.15 6.48
C ALA A 34 -16.35 5.08 5.52
N LEU A 35 -17.25 5.92 6.05
CA LEU A 35 -17.99 6.91 5.25
C LEU A 35 -17.05 7.94 4.61
N LEU A 36 -16.05 8.44 5.35
CA LEU A 36 -15.04 9.35 4.79
C LEU A 36 -14.27 8.70 3.64
N ARG A 37 -13.83 7.46 3.81
CA ARG A 37 -13.12 6.71 2.74
C ARG A 37 -14.02 6.48 1.54
N LEU A 38 -15.28 6.11 1.73
CA LEU A 38 -16.25 5.95 0.64
C LEU A 38 -16.49 7.27 -0.10
N LEU A 39 -16.62 8.37 0.63
CA LEU A 39 -16.77 9.71 0.05
C LEU A 39 -15.55 10.06 -0.83
N LEU A 40 -14.33 9.90 -0.30
CA LEU A 40 -13.11 10.14 -1.07
C LEU A 40 -13.03 9.20 -2.29
N SER A 41 -13.39 7.93 -2.12
CA SER A 41 -13.41 6.95 -3.22
C SER A 41 -14.40 7.31 -4.33
N ALA A 42 -15.53 7.91 -3.99
CA ALA A 42 -16.57 8.26 -4.96
C ALA A 42 -16.21 9.48 -5.83
N PHE A 43 -15.44 10.42 -5.27
CA PHE A 43 -15.19 11.72 -5.92
C PHE A 43 -13.77 11.89 -6.47
N VAL A 44 -12.80 11.12 -5.99
CA VAL A 44 -11.42 11.16 -6.51
C VAL A 44 -11.29 10.09 -7.61
N PRO A 45 -10.95 10.45 -8.85
CA PRO A 45 -10.70 9.47 -9.90
C PRO A 45 -9.56 8.51 -9.51
N LEU A 46 -9.42 7.39 -10.23
CA LEU A 46 -8.33 6.47 -10.00
C LEU A 46 -6.98 7.14 -10.30
N LEU A 47 -5.99 6.84 -9.49
CA LEU A 47 -4.60 7.20 -9.75
C LEU A 47 -3.99 6.18 -10.74
N PRO A 48 -2.98 6.56 -11.52
CA PRO A 48 -2.34 5.67 -12.49
C PRO A 48 -1.81 4.34 -11.92
N ASP A 49 -1.44 4.31 -10.65
CA ASP A 49 -1.04 3.04 -10.01
C ASP A 49 -2.25 2.14 -9.73
N GLU A 50 -3.44 2.71 -9.46
CA GLU A 50 -4.65 1.92 -9.22
C GLU A 50 -5.14 1.26 -10.53
N THR A 51 -5.10 1.96 -11.65
CA THR A 51 -5.44 1.41 -12.97
C THR A 51 -4.40 0.40 -13.42
N TYR A 52 -3.12 0.58 -13.06
CA TYR A 52 -2.07 -0.39 -13.31
C TYR A 52 -2.30 -1.70 -12.54
N TYR A 53 -2.71 -1.65 -11.26
CA TYR A 53 -3.07 -2.85 -10.50
C TYR A 53 -4.41 -3.44 -10.94
N TRP A 54 -5.33 -2.64 -11.47
CA TRP A 54 -6.54 -3.15 -12.11
C TRP A 54 -6.22 -3.95 -13.38
N GLU A 55 -5.26 -3.55 -14.20
CA GLU A 55 -4.81 -4.34 -15.34
C GLU A 55 -4.35 -5.76 -14.94
N TRP A 56 -3.78 -5.92 -13.73
CA TRP A 56 -3.37 -7.23 -13.23
C TRP A 56 -4.56 -8.17 -12.99
N THR A 57 -5.73 -7.63 -12.68
CA THR A 57 -6.95 -8.46 -12.48
C THR A 57 -7.42 -9.12 -13.76
N ARG A 58 -7.08 -8.57 -14.91
CA ARG A 58 -7.41 -9.12 -16.22
C ARG A 58 -6.52 -10.29 -16.62
N ARG A 59 -5.43 -10.51 -15.90
CA ARG A 59 -4.43 -11.57 -16.08
C ARG A 59 -3.89 -11.98 -14.73
N LEU A 60 -4.73 -12.73 -13.94
CA LEU A 60 -4.32 -13.15 -12.61
C LEU A 60 -3.17 -14.15 -12.68
N GLU A 61 -2.09 -13.83 -12.00
CA GLU A 61 -0.86 -14.61 -11.91
C GLU A 61 -0.42 -14.78 -10.45
N GLY A 62 0.50 -15.72 -10.20
CA GLY A 62 1.07 -15.95 -8.87
C GLY A 62 1.98 -14.83 -8.36
N GLY A 63 2.37 -13.91 -9.21
CA GLY A 63 3.19 -12.74 -8.90
C GLY A 63 3.23 -11.78 -10.07
N TYR A 64 3.77 -10.57 -9.85
CA TYR A 64 3.96 -9.55 -10.87
C TYR A 64 5.32 -8.90 -10.69
N PHE A 65 5.76 -8.12 -11.67
CA PHE A 65 7.07 -7.48 -11.66
C PHE A 65 7.32 -6.64 -10.40
N ASP A 66 6.38 -5.78 -10.05
CA ASP A 66 6.54 -4.80 -8.95
C ASP A 66 6.19 -5.40 -7.57
N HIS A 67 5.15 -6.23 -7.48
CA HIS A 67 4.60 -6.73 -6.22
C HIS A 67 4.01 -8.14 -6.35
N PRO A 68 3.80 -8.85 -5.22
CA PRO A 68 2.97 -10.05 -5.16
C PRO A 68 1.50 -9.75 -5.51
N PRO A 69 0.66 -10.79 -5.74
CA PRO A 69 -0.69 -10.63 -6.31
C PRO A 69 -1.76 -10.08 -5.35
N GLY A 70 -1.46 -9.81 -4.09
CA GLY A 70 -2.47 -9.49 -3.06
C GLY A 70 -3.39 -8.32 -3.42
N ILE A 71 -2.86 -7.25 -4.04
CA ILE A 71 -3.70 -6.14 -4.49
C ILE A 71 -4.58 -6.52 -5.66
N ALA A 72 -4.07 -7.31 -6.63
CA ALA A 72 -4.88 -7.79 -7.74
C ALA A 72 -6.05 -8.65 -7.25
N LEU A 73 -5.82 -9.53 -6.25
CA LEU A 73 -6.88 -10.34 -5.64
C LEU A 73 -7.94 -9.49 -4.95
N LEU A 74 -7.55 -8.43 -4.23
CA LEU A 74 -8.52 -7.51 -3.61
C LEU A 74 -9.33 -6.75 -4.65
N ILE A 75 -8.69 -6.25 -5.71
CA ILE A 75 -9.39 -5.55 -6.80
C ILE A 75 -10.32 -6.51 -7.52
N THR A 76 -9.88 -7.74 -7.82
CA THR A 76 -10.73 -8.76 -8.46
C THR A 76 -12.03 -8.97 -7.68
N LEU A 77 -11.95 -9.13 -6.34
CA LEU A 77 -13.14 -9.27 -5.50
C LEU A 77 -14.12 -8.10 -5.70
N GLY A 78 -13.62 -6.88 -5.79
CA GLY A 78 -14.46 -5.71 -6.00
C GLY A 78 -15.01 -5.60 -7.42
N VAL A 79 -14.20 -5.92 -8.42
CA VAL A 79 -14.61 -5.89 -9.84
C VAL A 79 -15.68 -6.95 -10.13
N GLU A 80 -15.59 -8.13 -9.55
CA GLU A 80 -16.63 -9.17 -9.66
C GLU A 80 -17.98 -8.71 -9.07
N LEU A 81 -17.97 -7.85 -8.06
CA LEU A 81 -19.18 -7.34 -7.41
C LEU A 81 -19.75 -6.08 -8.09
N PHE A 82 -18.90 -5.18 -8.57
CA PHE A 82 -19.27 -3.84 -9.03
C PHE A 82 -18.81 -3.51 -10.45
N GLY A 83 -18.28 -4.50 -11.18
CA GLY A 83 -17.76 -4.32 -12.54
C GLY A 83 -16.45 -3.52 -12.57
N ASN A 84 -15.96 -3.29 -13.79
CA ASN A 84 -14.76 -2.50 -14.06
C ASN A 84 -15.02 -0.99 -13.90
N THR A 85 -15.26 -0.58 -12.68
CA THR A 85 -15.59 0.79 -12.26
C THR A 85 -14.66 1.26 -11.14
N VAL A 86 -14.65 2.56 -10.87
CA VAL A 86 -13.91 3.10 -9.71
C VAL A 86 -14.33 2.42 -8.41
N ALA A 87 -15.64 2.18 -8.23
CA ALA A 87 -16.16 1.46 -7.08
C ALA A 87 -15.66 0.02 -7.03
N GLY A 88 -15.64 -0.69 -8.17
CA GLY A 88 -15.11 -2.05 -8.27
C GLY A 88 -13.63 -2.12 -7.88
N VAL A 89 -12.80 -1.22 -8.39
CA VAL A 89 -11.37 -1.18 -8.09
C VAL A 89 -11.12 -0.95 -6.58
N ARG A 90 -11.92 -0.09 -5.93
CA ARG A 90 -11.71 0.30 -4.52
C ARG A 90 -12.53 -0.49 -3.48
N ALA A 91 -13.46 -1.35 -3.89
CA ALA A 91 -14.29 -2.11 -2.95
C ALA A 91 -13.47 -3.10 -2.10
N GLY A 92 -12.57 -3.87 -2.70
CA GLY A 92 -11.67 -4.77 -1.96
C GLY A 92 -10.78 -4.03 -0.96
N PRO A 93 -10.04 -2.97 -1.36
CA PRO A 93 -9.34 -2.07 -0.44
C PRO A 93 -10.20 -1.49 0.69
N ALA A 94 -11.45 -1.13 0.43
CA ALA A 94 -12.37 -0.66 1.48
C ALA A 94 -12.68 -1.75 2.52
N ILE A 95 -12.87 -2.99 2.08
CA ILE A 95 -13.00 -4.15 2.99
C ILE A 95 -11.72 -4.35 3.79
N ALA A 96 -10.55 -4.30 3.15
CA ALA A 96 -9.26 -4.40 3.82
C ALA A 96 -9.08 -3.31 4.88
N ALA A 97 -9.53 -2.08 4.61
CA ALA A 97 -9.52 -0.97 5.58
C ALA A 97 -10.41 -1.26 6.80
N LEU A 98 -11.59 -1.85 6.62
CA LEU A 98 -12.47 -2.28 7.72
C LEU A 98 -11.83 -3.39 8.55
N VAL A 99 -11.21 -4.38 7.91
CA VAL A 99 -10.46 -5.45 8.59
C VAL A 99 -9.32 -4.87 9.42
N THR A 100 -8.54 -3.95 8.84
CA THR A 100 -7.44 -3.26 9.54
C THR A 100 -7.96 -2.53 10.77
N HIS A 101 -9.04 -1.75 10.61
CA HIS A 101 -9.64 -0.97 11.70
C HIS A 101 -10.17 -1.87 12.82
N GLY A 102 -10.93 -2.92 12.46
CA GLY A 102 -11.46 -3.88 13.42
C GLY A 102 -10.36 -4.64 14.17
N ALA A 103 -9.34 -5.12 13.46
CA ALA A 103 -8.21 -5.81 14.08
C ALA A 103 -7.42 -4.89 15.03
N ALA A 104 -7.22 -3.60 14.67
CA ALA A 104 -6.59 -2.61 15.54
C ALA A 104 -7.37 -2.38 16.83
N VAL A 105 -8.68 -2.22 16.73
CA VAL A 105 -9.59 -2.04 17.88
C VAL A 105 -9.54 -3.26 18.80
N ILE A 106 -9.64 -4.47 18.25
CA ILE A 106 -9.59 -5.72 19.01
C ILE A 106 -8.22 -5.90 19.67
N CYS A 107 -7.12 -5.64 18.95
CA CYS A 107 -5.77 -5.74 19.48
C CYS A 107 -5.56 -4.79 20.67
N ALA A 108 -5.95 -3.53 20.55
CA ALA A 108 -5.84 -2.56 21.62
C ALA A 108 -6.69 -2.95 22.85
N TRP A 109 -7.92 -3.41 22.61
CA TRP A 109 -8.80 -3.90 23.67
C TRP A 109 -8.20 -5.07 24.45
N GLN A 110 -7.61 -6.03 23.75
CA GLN A 110 -6.99 -7.21 24.34
C GLN A 110 -5.69 -6.88 25.09
N LEU A 111 -4.84 -6.05 24.48
CA LEU A 111 -3.54 -5.66 25.05
C LEU A 111 -3.69 -4.84 26.33
N ALA A 112 -4.74 -4.00 26.43
CA ALA A 112 -5.04 -3.20 27.63
C ALA A 112 -5.76 -4.00 28.74
N GLY A 113 -6.07 -5.30 28.53
CA GLY A 113 -6.62 -6.17 29.57
C GLY A 113 -8.14 -6.21 29.64
N ARG A 114 -8.86 -5.92 28.56
CA ARG A 114 -10.34 -5.94 28.48
C ARG A 114 -11.00 -4.96 29.49
N GLY A 115 -12.28 -5.10 29.78
CA GLY A 115 -13.01 -4.23 30.71
C GLY A 115 -12.95 -2.74 30.32
N ALA A 116 -12.90 -1.85 31.31
CA ALA A 116 -12.86 -0.40 31.14
C ALA A 116 -11.56 0.12 30.47
N PRO A 117 -10.37 -0.32 30.89
CA PRO A 117 -9.12 0.04 30.22
C PRO A 117 -9.12 -0.40 28.75
N GLY A 118 -9.58 -1.61 28.48
CA GLY A 118 -9.69 -2.15 27.12
C GLY A 118 -10.64 -1.33 26.25
N ALA A 119 -11.84 -0.99 26.73
CA ALA A 119 -12.79 -0.16 25.98
C ALA A 119 -12.22 1.23 25.64
N THR A 120 -11.49 1.84 26.57
CA THR A 120 -10.79 3.11 26.35
C THR A 120 -9.69 2.98 25.30
N ALA A 121 -8.88 1.91 25.36
CA ALA A 121 -7.85 1.64 24.38
C ALA A 121 -8.44 1.33 22.98
N ALA A 122 -9.52 0.57 22.92
CA ALA A 122 -10.27 0.31 21.68
C ALA A 122 -10.75 1.62 21.01
N ARG A 123 -11.34 2.53 21.78
CA ARG A 123 -11.76 3.83 21.28
C ARG A 123 -10.58 4.65 20.77
N ARG A 124 -9.45 4.67 21.48
CA ARG A 124 -8.24 5.38 21.02
C ARG A 124 -7.67 4.77 19.74
N ALA A 125 -7.65 3.46 19.63
CA ALA A 125 -7.25 2.78 18.40
C ALA A 125 -8.17 3.15 17.23
N ALA A 126 -9.50 3.18 17.46
CA ALA A 126 -10.47 3.62 16.47
C ALA A 126 -10.24 5.07 16.03
N MET A 127 -9.95 5.99 16.97
CA MET A 127 -9.61 7.39 16.66
C MET A 127 -8.30 7.48 15.84
N LEU A 128 -7.26 6.76 16.20
CA LEU A 128 -5.99 6.74 15.45
C LEU A 128 -6.22 6.22 14.02
N MET A 129 -6.95 5.12 13.85
CA MET A 129 -7.27 4.56 12.53
C MET A 129 -8.14 5.48 11.67
N ALA A 130 -8.93 6.35 12.30
CA ALA A 130 -9.79 7.32 11.61
C ALA A 130 -9.07 8.63 11.28
N LEU A 131 -8.03 9.02 12.03
CA LEU A 131 -7.45 10.36 11.96
C LEU A 131 -5.97 10.38 11.52
N LEU A 132 -5.21 9.27 11.65
CA LEU A 132 -3.87 9.25 11.08
C LEU A 132 -3.94 9.30 9.55
N PRO A 133 -3.26 10.25 8.88
CA PRO A 133 -3.29 10.35 7.42
C PRO A 133 -2.93 9.05 6.72
N ILE A 134 -1.89 8.34 7.17
CA ILE A 134 -1.49 7.04 6.57
C ILE A 134 -2.60 5.99 6.68
N ALA A 135 -3.31 5.92 7.81
CA ALA A 135 -4.37 4.95 8.01
C ALA A 135 -5.68 5.34 7.31
N THR A 136 -5.92 6.64 7.10
CA THR A 136 -7.16 7.12 6.47
C THR A 136 -6.99 7.23 4.96
N LEU A 137 -6.01 7.98 4.48
CA LEU A 137 -5.79 8.21 3.05
C LEU A 137 -5.12 7.01 2.37
N GLY A 138 -4.13 6.39 3.04
CA GLY A 138 -3.43 5.23 2.49
C GLY A 138 -4.31 4.00 2.29
N LEU A 139 -5.45 3.90 3.03
CA LEU A 139 -6.41 2.81 2.89
C LEU A 139 -7.63 3.17 1.99
N VAL A 140 -7.65 4.34 1.36
CA VAL A 140 -8.60 4.67 0.29
C VAL A 140 -8.14 4.09 -1.03
N LEU A 141 -6.83 4.14 -1.30
CA LEU A 141 -6.25 3.80 -2.58
C LEU A 141 -6.11 2.29 -2.76
N ALA A 142 -6.38 1.82 -3.97
CA ALA A 142 -6.15 0.43 -4.35
C ALA A 142 -4.66 0.18 -4.60
N THR A 143 -3.89 0.10 -3.52
CA THR A 143 -2.45 -0.16 -3.54
C THR A 143 -2.10 -1.41 -2.74
N PRO A 144 -0.92 -2.03 -2.95
CA PRO A 144 -0.46 -3.17 -2.16
C PRO A 144 -0.47 -2.93 -0.65
N ASP A 145 -0.37 -1.67 -0.22
CA ASP A 145 -0.41 -1.29 1.19
C ASP A 145 -1.78 -1.59 1.83
N ALA A 146 -2.89 -1.48 1.11
CA ALA A 146 -4.21 -1.82 1.64
C ALA A 146 -4.30 -3.30 2.05
N ALA A 147 -3.84 -4.21 1.18
CA ALA A 147 -3.78 -5.64 1.47
C ALA A 147 -2.79 -5.95 2.60
N LEU A 148 -1.63 -5.30 2.58
CA LEU A 148 -0.59 -5.47 3.59
C LEU A 148 -1.06 -5.01 4.98
N PHE A 149 -1.68 -3.84 5.11
CA PHE A 149 -2.15 -3.34 6.41
C PHE A 149 -3.20 -4.25 7.04
N ALA A 150 -4.14 -4.77 6.25
CA ALA A 150 -5.17 -5.68 6.75
C ALA A 150 -4.56 -6.96 7.30
N THR A 151 -3.71 -7.60 6.51
CA THR A 151 -3.08 -8.87 6.89
C THR A 151 -2.03 -8.70 7.99
N ALA A 152 -1.23 -7.65 7.96
CA ALA A 152 -0.26 -7.32 8.99
C ALA A 152 -0.92 -7.00 10.34
N MET A 153 -2.03 -6.25 10.34
CA MET A 153 -2.74 -5.91 11.59
C MET A 153 -3.37 -7.16 12.23
N VAL A 154 -3.93 -8.07 11.40
CA VAL A 154 -4.42 -9.38 11.88
C VAL A 154 -3.26 -10.23 12.39
N ALA A 155 -2.10 -10.25 11.70
CA ALA A 155 -0.91 -10.97 12.16
C ALA A 155 -0.41 -10.44 13.51
N LEU A 156 -0.35 -9.12 13.71
CA LEU A 156 0.04 -8.51 14.99
C LEU A 156 -0.95 -8.84 16.11
N LEU A 157 -2.25 -8.75 15.84
CA LEU A 157 -3.27 -9.20 16.78
C LEU A 157 -3.07 -10.67 17.16
N ALA A 158 -2.86 -11.53 16.18
CA ALA A 158 -2.71 -12.97 16.42
C ALA A 158 -1.42 -13.29 17.20
N VAL A 159 -0.30 -12.66 16.87
CA VAL A 159 0.97 -12.78 17.63
C VAL A 159 0.79 -12.27 19.06
N GLU A 160 0.16 -11.11 19.25
CA GLU A 160 -0.13 -10.58 20.59
C GLU A 160 -0.96 -11.57 21.40
N ARG A 161 -2.00 -12.15 20.81
CA ARG A 161 -2.85 -13.14 21.47
C ARG A 161 -2.10 -14.45 21.76
N ALA A 162 -1.31 -14.95 20.81
CA ALA A 162 -0.48 -16.13 21.03
C ALA A 162 0.49 -15.95 22.20
N LEU A 163 1.10 -14.75 22.30
CA LEU A 163 2.00 -14.42 23.41
C LEU A 163 1.27 -14.22 24.74
N ALA A 164 0.00 -13.86 24.74
CA ALA A 164 -0.81 -13.67 25.95
C ALA A 164 -1.28 -14.98 26.58
N HIS A 165 -1.22 -16.09 25.85
CA HIS A 165 -1.61 -17.41 26.36
C HIS A 165 -0.38 -18.22 26.82
N PRO A 166 -0.56 -19.18 27.76
CA PRO A 166 0.54 -20.05 28.19
C PRO A 166 1.20 -20.79 27.04
N VAL A 167 2.51 -21.01 27.15
CA VAL A 167 3.27 -21.85 26.18
C VAL A 167 2.63 -23.24 26.11
N ARG A 168 2.59 -23.83 24.93
CA ARG A 168 1.99 -25.17 24.64
C ARG A 168 0.49 -25.27 24.93
N SER A 169 -0.22 -24.16 25.13
CA SER A 169 -1.68 -24.19 25.22
C SER A 169 -2.31 -24.25 23.83
N LEU A 170 -3.47 -24.93 23.72
CA LEU A 170 -4.25 -24.98 22.48
C LEU A 170 -4.63 -23.57 21.99
N ALA A 171 -4.94 -22.66 22.92
CA ALA A 171 -5.26 -21.27 22.58
C ALA A 171 -4.07 -20.54 21.97
N SER A 172 -2.84 -20.68 22.54
CA SER A 172 -1.62 -20.11 21.94
C SER A 172 -1.39 -20.70 20.54
N PHE A 173 -1.50 -22.01 20.38
CA PHE A 173 -1.32 -22.69 19.11
C PHE A 173 -2.32 -22.22 18.05
N ALA A 174 -3.61 -22.11 18.38
CA ALA A 174 -4.63 -21.61 17.46
C ALA A 174 -4.32 -20.18 16.97
N TRP A 175 -3.86 -19.31 17.87
CA TRP A 175 -3.46 -17.95 17.48
C TRP A 175 -2.19 -17.93 16.61
N TRP A 176 -1.26 -18.86 16.79
CA TRP A 176 -0.13 -19.01 15.87
C TRP A 176 -0.56 -19.45 14.48
N VAL A 177 -1.56 -20.33 14.36
CA VAL A 177 -2.16 -20.69 13.05
C VAL A 177 -2.74 -19.46 12.37
N VAL A 178 -3.53 -18.65 13.10
CA VAL A 178 -4.07 -17.37 12.57
C VAL A 178 -2.94 -16.42 12.17
N ALA A 179 -1.88 -16.33 12.98
CA ALA A 179 -0.71 -15.50 12.66
C ALA A 179 -0.03 -15.97 11.36
N GLY A 180 0.08 -17.28 11.15
CA GLY A 180 0.67 -17.86 9.94
C GLY A 180 -0.14 -17.55 8.69
N VAL A 181 -1.47 -17.70 8.74
CA VAL A 181 -2.37 -17.35 7.63
C VAL A 181 -2.27 -15.84 7.32
N ALA A 182 -2.35 -15.00 8.34
CA ALA A 182 -2.28 -13.56 8.17
C ALA A 182 -0.91 -13.09 7.65
N LEU A 183 0.19 -13.67 8.15
CA LEU A 183 1.54 -13.39 7.68
C LEU A 183 1.75 -13.85 6.23
N GLY A 184 1.22 -15.01 5.85
CA GLY A 184 1.21 -15.48 4.47
C GLY A 184 0.45 -14.51 3.55
N GLY A 185 -0.71 -14.03 3.98
CA GLY A 185 -1.44 -12.96 3.29
C GLY A 185 -0.63 -11.67 3.17
N ALA A 186 0.15 -11.30 4.20
CA ALA A 186 1.04 -10.15 4.15
C ALA A 186 2.19 -10.36 3.13
N PHE A 187 2.78 -11.54 3.06
CA PHE A 187 3.80 -11.89 2.06
C PHE A 187 3.24 -11.84 0.63
N VAL A 188 2.02 -12.32 0.43
CA VAL A 188 1.30 -12.23 -0.85
C VAL A 188 0.91 -10.79 -1.20
N SER A 189 0.91 -9.86 -0.23
CA SER A 189 0.57 -8.46 -0.45
C SER A 189 1.76 -7.59 -0.84
N LYS A 190 2.88 -7.69 -0.12
CA LYS A 190 4.07 -6.83 -0.36
C LYS A 190 5.33 -7.49 0.19
N TYR A 191 6.44 -7.44 -0.55
CA TYR A 191 7.71 -8.05 -0.13
C TYR A 191 8.26 -7.51 1.20
N THR A 192 7.98 -6.24 1.51
CA THR A 192 8.39 -5.63 2.79
C THR A 192 7.73 -6.25 4.02
N ALA A 193 6.69 -7.08 3.86
CA ALA A 193 6.08 -7.85 4.94
C ALA A 193 7.08 -8.75 5.69
N VAL A 194 8.18 -9.15 5.05
CA VAL A 194 9.26 -9.93 5.68
C VAL A 194 9.86 -9.23 6.91
N LEU A 195 9.77 -7.91 6.98
CA LEU A 195 10.28 -7.12 8.11
C LEU A 195 9.49 -7.35 9.40
N LEU A 196 8.21 -7.80 9.32
CA LEU A 196 7.40 -8.12 10.51
C LEU A 196 7.95 -9.33 11.27
N PRO A 197 8.09 -10.54 10.66
CA PRO A 197 8.68 -11.68 11.36
C PRO A 197 10.16 -11.46 11.71
N MET A 198 10.92 -10.69 10.89
CA MET A 198 12.30 -10.31 11.26
C MET A 198 12.31 -9.52 12.56
N GLY A 199 11.42 -8.53 12.75
CA GLY A 199 11.29 -7.80 14.00
C GLY A 199 10.94 -8.72 15.18
N LEU A 200 10.04 -9.69 14.99
CA LEU A 200 9.71 -10.67 16.02
C LEU A 200 10.91 -11.58 16.36
N VAL A 201 11.66 -12.05 15.36
CA VAL A 201 12.89 -12.83 15.58
C VAL A 201 13.89 -12.02 16.38
N VAL A 202 14.12 -10.75 16.04
CA VAL A 202 15.01 -9.86 16.82
C VAL A 202 14.52 -9.72 18.26
N ALA A 203 13.22 -9.51 18.47
CA ALA A 203 12.65 -9.44 19.82
C ALA A 203 12.92 -10.72 20.64
N CYS A 204 12.78 -11.87 20.00
CA CYS A 204 13.02 -13.17 20.64
C CYS A 204 14.51 -13.43 20.92
N LEU A 205 15.42 -13.00 20.04
CA LEU A 205 16.85 -13.11 20.28
C LEU A 205 17.29 -12.25 21.48
N VAL A 206 16.68 -11.08 21.63
CA VAL A 206 17.03 -10.11 22.69
C VAL A 206 16.37 -10.45 24.02
N HIS A 207 15.12 -10.92 24.04
CA HIS A 207 14.35 -11.09 25.28
C HIS A 207 14.15 -12.57 25.63
N PRO A 208 14.69 -13.07 26.78
CA PRO A 208 14.65 -14.49 27.15
C PRO A 208 13.23 -15.09 27.23
N ALA A 209 12.25 -14.33 27.73
CA ALA A 209 10.87 -14.78 27.83
C ALA A 209 10.21 -15.01 26.45
N LEU A 210 10.58 -14.22 25.43
CA LEU A 210 10.14 -14.42 24.05
C LEU A 210 10.88 -15.59 23.41
N ARG A 211 12.17 -15.76 23.67
CA ARG A 211 12.99 -16.86 23.14
C ARG A 211 12.40 -18.22 23.48
N ARG A 212 11.85 -18.39 24.69
CA ARG A 212 11.18 -19.65 25.11
C ARG A 212 10.02 -20.04 24.22
N ARG A 213 9.39 -19.09 23.52
CA ARG A 213 8.27 -19.36 22.58
C ARG A 213 8.71 -20.15 21.35
N TYR A 214 9.98 -20.07 20.94
CA TYR A 214 10.51 -20.89 19.85
C TYR A 214 10.73 -22.37 20.21
N LEU A 215 10.60 -22.73 21.48
CA LEU A 215 10.55 -24.13 21.94
C LEU A 215 9.14 -24.72 21.78
N ASP A 216 8.15 -23.92 21.35
CA ASP A 216 6.80 -24.33 21.03
C ASP A 216 6.66 -24.58 19.52
N ALA A 217 5.76 -25.50 19.13
CA ALA A 217 5.47 -25.78 17.73
C ALA A 217 4.78 -24.61 17.02
N GLY A 218 4.07 -23.74 17.76
CA GLY A 218 3.24 -22.68 17.21
C GLY A 218 3.95 -21.75 16.23
N PRO A 219 5.07 -21.08 16.58
CA PRO A 219 5.79 -20.21 15.65
C PRO A 219 6.26 -20.93 14.38
N TRP A 220 6.66 -22.20 14.49
CA TRP A 220 7.12 -22.99 13.34
C TRP A 220 5.98 -23.35 12.40
N VAL A 221 4.81 -23.73 12.96
CA VAL A 221 3.59 -23.98 12.17
C VAL A 221 3.15 -22.68 11.49
N ALA A 222 3.17 -21.53 12.19
CA ALA A 222 2.88 -20.22 11.59
C ALA A 222 3.80 -19.92 10.41
N SER A 223 5.11 -20.17 10.57
CA SER A 223 6.10 -19.98 9.51
C SER A 223 5.85 -20.89 8.31
N ALA A 224 5.55 -22.17 8.55
CA ALA A 224 5.24 -23.13 7.49
C ALA A 224 3.99 -22.72 6.70
N ILE A 225 2.90 -22.33 7.39
CA ILE A 225 1.68 -21.83 6.75
C ILE A 225 1.97 -20.59 5.90
N ALA A 226 2.71 -19.61 6.46
CA ALA A 226 3.02 -18.37 5.75
C ALA A 226 3.85 -18.64 4.48
N LEU A 227 4.85 -19.51 4.55
CA LEU A 227 5.67 -19.91 3.40
C LEU A 227 4.87 -20.71 2.37
N THR A 228 3.96 -21.57 2.79
CA THR A 228 3.07 -22.31 1.88
C THR A 228 2.16 -21.35 1.10
N LEU A 229 1.57 -20.37 1.78
CA LEU A 229 0.75 -19.34 1.12
C LEU A 229 1.57 -18.44 0.19
N PHE A 230 2.85 -18.23 0.47
CA PHE A 230 3.77 -17.45 -0.37
C PHE A 230 4.35 -18.27 -1.54
N ALA A 231 4.24 -19.60 -1.52
CA ALA A 231 4.82 -20.47 -2.54
C ALA A 231 4.44 -20.10 -4.00
N PRO A 232 3.18 -19.73 -4.32
CA PRO A 232 2.82 -19.30 -5.68
C PRO A 232 3.67 -18.12 -6.18
N VAL A 233 4.01 -17.16 -5.30
CA VAL A 233 4.87 -16.01 -5.64
C VAL A 233 6.30 -16.46 -5.95
N VAL A 234 6.82 -17.40 -5.17
CA VAL A 234 8.17 -17.97 -5.39
C VAL A 234 8.21 -18.74 -6.72
N ILE A 235 7.19 -19.57 -6.98
CA ILE A 235 7.07 -20.34 -8.22
C ILE A 235 7.00 -19.39 -9.43
N TRP A 236 6.14 -18.36 -9.37
CA TRP A 236 6.05 -17.37 -10.44
C TRP A 236 7.39 -16.68 -10.69
N ASN A 237 8.10 -16.27 -9.64
CA ASN A 237 9.43 -15.67 -9.78
C ASN A 237 10.45 -16.62 -10.41
N ALA A 238 10.44 -17.90 -10.03
CA ALA A 238 11.33 -18.91 -10.62
C ALA A 238 11.07 -19.08 -12.12
N LEU A 239 9.79 -19.11 -12.53
CA LEU A 239 9.38 -19.20 -13.94
C LEU A 239 9.70 -17.94 -14.75
N ASN A 240 9.79 -16.77 -14.09
CA ASN A 240 10.10 -15.47 -14.70
C ASN A 240 11.53 -14.99 -14.36
N ASN A 241 12.50 -15.90 -14.27
CA ASN A 241 13.92 -15.59 -14.04
C ASN A 241 14.18 -14.73 -12.79
N TRP A 242 13.39 -14.87 -11.75
CA TRP A 242 13.52 -14.12 -10.49
C TRP A 242 13.42 -12.59 -10.67
N ILE A 243 12.75 -12.12 -11.71
CA ILE A 243 12.75 -10.72 -12.14
C ILE A 243 12.26 -9.77 -11.04
N SER A 244 11.20 -10.15 -10.32
CA SER A 244 10.63 -9.33 -9.24
C SER A 244 11.58 -9.26 -8.03
N PHE A 245 12.17 -10.38 -7.62
CA PHE A 245 13.13 -10.40 -6.51
C PHE A 245 14.41 -9.62 -6.85
N ARG A 246 14.92 -9.76 -8.09
CA ARG A 246 16.07 -8.97 -8.57
C ARG A 246 15.76 -7.48 -8.56
N PHE A 247 14.57 -7.09 -9.00
CA PHE A 247 14.11 -5.71 -8.98
C PHE A 247 14.06 -5.15 -7.55
N GLN A 248 13.44 -5.88 -6.60
CA GLN A 248 13.33 -5.45 -5.21
C GLN A 248 14.69 -5.37 -4.51
N LEU A 249 15.56 -6.35 -4.72
CA LEU A 249 16.93 -6.33 -4.18
C LEU A 249 17.74 -5.19 -4.80
N GLY A 250 17.60 -4.97 -6.11
CA GLY A 250 18.22 -3.84 -6.81
C GLY A 250 17.75 -2.50 -6.26
N HIS A 251 16.45 -2.35 -5.98
CA HIS A 251 15.89 -1.14 -5.38
C HIS A 251 16.40 -0.87 -3.96
N GLY A 252 16.69 -1.92 -3.17
CA GLY A 252 17.18 -1.78 -1.82
C GLY A 252 18.71 -1.63 -1.69
N PHE A 253 19.48 -2.28 -2.57
CA PHE A 253 20.90 -2.54 -2.34
C PHE A 253 21.86 -2.12 -3.46
N ASN A 254 21.38 -1.72 -4.65
CA ASN A 254 22.26 -1.27 -5.74
C ASN A 254 23.05 -0.01 -5.36
N ALA A 255 24.05 0.31 -6.19
CA ALA A 255 24.94 1.45 -5.97
C ALA A 255 24.22 2.74 -5.60
N ALA A 256 24.79 3.51 -4.69
CA ALA A 256 24.23 4.75 -4.21
C ALA A 256 23.92 5.71 -5.37
N THR A 257 22.73 6.28 -5.39
CA THR A 257 22.38 7.35 -6.32
C THR A 257 23.17 8.61 -5.98
N ARG A 258 23.47 9.45 -7.00
CA ARG A 258 24.06 10.78 -6.74
C ARG A 258 23.12 11.59 -5.83
N GLY A 259 23.67 12.29 -4.85
CA GLY A 259 22.93 13.14 -3.91
C GLY A 259 23.40 12.99 -2.47
N ASN A 260 22.91 13.87 -1.59
CA ASN A 260 23.29 13.89 -0.17
C ASN A 260 22.51 12.84 0.64
N PRO A 261 23.16 11.87 1.29
CA PRO A 261 22.49 10.90 2.15
C PRO A 261 21.67 11.54 3.27
N ILE A 262 22.18 12.62 3.88
CA ILE A 262 21.47 13.32 4.97
C ILE A 262 20.15 13.92 4.47
N SER A 263 20.12 14.50 3.25
CA SER A 263 18.88 15.02 2.66
C SER A 263 17.84 13.91 2.51
N ARG A 264 18.24 12.73 2.03
CA ARG A 264 17.35 11.57 1.88
C ARG A 264 16.79 11.04 3.22
N GLU A 265 17.64 11.02 4.26
CA GLU A 265 17.18 10.67 5.61
C GLU A 265 16.16 11.70 6.13
N LEU A 266 16.43 12.98 5.95
CA LEU A 266 15.49 14.04 6.34
C LEU A 266 14.19 13.97 5.55
N GLU A 267 14.24 13.66 4.25
CA GLU A 267 13.06 13.44 3.41
C GLU A 267 12.25 12.22 3.90
N MET A 268 12.91 11.10 4.22
CA MET A 268 12.25 9.92 4.78
C MET A 268 11.58 10.23 6.12
N VAL A 269 12.30 10.86 7.06
CA VAL A 269 11.75 11.23 8.37
C VAL A 269 10.63 12.27 8.22
N GLY A 270 10.82 13.27 7.37
CA GLY A 270 9.80 14.28 7.05
C GLY A 270 8.53 13.65 6.47
N GLY A 271 8.69 12.65 5.60
CA GLY A 271 7.56 11.85 5.08
C GLY A 271 6.79 11.13 6.19
N GLN A 272 7.49 10.52 7.16
CA GLN A 272 6.82 9.88 8.31
C GLN A 272 6.09 10.91 9.19
N ILE A 273 6.70 12.07 9.44
CA ILE A 273 6.06 13.17 10.16
C ILE A 273 4.78 13.63 9.44
N GLY A 274 4.80 13.76 8.12
CA GLY A 274 3.63 14.10 7.32
C GLY A 274 2.52 13.05 7.39
N LEU A 275 2.88 11.77 7.29
CA LEU A 275 1.93 10.65 7.31
C LEU A 275 1.28 10.40 8.68
N ALA A 276 1.94 10.78 9.78
CA ALA A 276 1.40 10.61 11.14
C ALA A 276 0.89 11.91 11.77
N SER A 277 1.19 13.07 11.24
CA SER A 277 1.25 14.39 11.85
C SER A 277 2.40 14.56 12.86
N PRO A 278 2.97 15.77 13.01
CA PRO A 278 4.16 15.96 13.87
C PRO A 278 3.95 15.53 15.33
N ILE A 279 2.80 15.90 15.91
CA ILE A 279 2.52 15.61 17.32
C ILE A 279 2.28 14.12 17.53
N LEU A 280 1.49 13.47 16.69
CA LEU A 280 1.24 12.03 16.82
C LEU A 280 2.50 11.22 16.52
N PHE A 281 3.34 11.64 15.57
CA PHE A 281 4.63 11.01 15.32
C PHE A 281 5.53 11.04 16.56
N ALA A 282 5.64 12.19 17.25
CA ALA A 282 6.39 12.30 18.48
C ALA A 282 5.82 11.40 19.59
N LEU A 283 4.49 11.34 19.74
CA LEU A 283 3.84 10.46 20.72
C LEU A 283 4.07 8.97 20.39
N LEU A 284 3.98 8.59 19.12
CA LEU A 284 4.27 7.22 18.66
C LEU A 284 5.73 6.84 18.96
N ALA A 285 6.69 7.70 18.61
CA ALA A 285 8.09 7.48 18.90
C ALA A 285 8.35 7.32 20.41
N MET A 286 7.72 8.16 21.22
CA MET A 286 7.86 8.14 22.68
C MET A 286 7.34 6.83 23.30
N VAL A 287 6.17 6.35 22.89
CA VAL A 287 5.61 5.09 23.43
C VAL A 287 6.40 3.86 22.97
N VAL A 288 6.92 3.88 21.73
CA VAL A 288 7.83 2.85 21.24
C VAL A 288 9.13 2.84 22.06
N TRP A 289 9.71 4.01 22.30
CA TRP A 289 10.90 4.14 23.14
C TRP A 289 10.69 3.60 24.56
N TRP A 290 9.56 3.96 25.21
CA TRP A 290 9.25 3.43 26.54
C TRP A 290 9.09 1.92 26.53
N ALA A 291 8.38 1.36 25.55
CA ALA A 291 8.19 -0.08 25.45
C ALA A 291 9.52 -0.83 25.23
N LEU A 292 10.43 -0.25 24.45
CA LEU A 292 11.79 -0.79 24.27
C LEU A 292 12.60 -0.71 25.57
N ARG A 293 12.61 0.44 26.21
CA ARG A 293 13.35 0.67 27.47
C ARG A 293 12.88 -0.27 28.57
N ASP A 294 11.56 -0.32 28.79
CA ASP A 294 10.96 -1.11 29.87
C ASP A 294 11.13 -2.61 29.61
N GLY A 295 10.95 -3.06 28.37
CA GLY A 295 11.21 -4.44 27.99
C GLY A 295 12.69 -4.82 28.06
N TRP A 296 13.59 -3.90 27.67
CA TRP A 296 15.04 -4.11 27.82
C TRP A 296 15.45 -4.26 29.28
N ALA A 297 14.91 -3.43 30.17
CA ALA A 297 15.15 -3.56 31.61
C ALA A 297 14.58 -4.87 32.17
N ALA A 298 13.40 -5.26 31.71
CA ALA A 298 12.72 -6.47 32.18
C ALA A 298 13.40 -7.78 31.75
N ARG A 299 14.33 -7.78 30.78
CA ARG A 299 15.00 -9.00 30.29
C ARG A 299 15.82 -9.74 31.36
N HIS A 300 16.26 -9.01 32.39
CA HIS A 300 16.99 -9.56 33.52
C HIS A 300 16.12 -9.86 34.74
N THR A 301 14.82 -9.56 34.67
CA THR A 301 13.89 -9.81 35.76
C THR A 301 13.46 -11.29 35.72
N ALA A 302 13.46 -11.96 36.88
CA ALA A 302 13.11 -13.37 36.97
C ALA A 302 11.68 -13.69 36.47
N GLN A 303 10.76 -12.76 36.68
CA GLN A 303 9.36 -12.86 36.23
C GLN A 303 8.90 -11.52 35.64
N PRO A 304 9.25 -11.19 34.39
CA PRO A 304 8.73 -10.00 33.74
C PRO A 304 7.21 -10.15 33.53
N THR A 305 6.46 -9.03 33.62
CA THR A 305 5.02 -9.09 33.34
C THR A 305 4.79 -9.43 31.87
N ASP A 306 3.81 -10.29 31.60
CA ASP A 306 3.45 -10.68 30.23
C ASP A 306 3.16 -9.45 29.34
N THR A 307 2.52 -8.43 29.91
CA THR A 307 2.19 -7.18 29.19
C THR A 307 3.46 -6.44 28.76
N THR A 308 4.48 -6.33 29.62
CA THR A 308 5.77 -5.68 29.29
C THR A 308 6.46 -6.41 28.14
N VAL A 309 6.48 -7.74 28.17
CA VAL A 309 7.08 -8.59 27.14
C VAL A 309 6.37 -8.42 25.79
N ARG A 310 5.02 -8.41 25.78
CA ARG A 310 4.22 -8.22 24.57
C ARG A 310 4.40 -6.82 23.97
N ARG A 311 4.41 -5.77 24.81
CA ARG A 311 4.68 -4.39 24.38
C ARG A 311 6.08 -4.25 23.78
N PHE A 312 7.08 -4.91 24.39
CA PHE A 312 8.43 -4.94 23.83
C PHE A 312 8.46 -5.59 22.45
N ALA A 313 7.79 -6.74 22.28
CA ALA A 313 7.70 -7.40 20.97
C ALA A 313 7.09 -6.48 19.92
N LEU A 314 5.96 -5.81 20.21
CA LEU A 314 5.33 -4.84 19.31
C LEU A 314 6.25 -3.66 18.98
N ALA A 315 7.00 -3.17 19.94
CA ALA A 315 7.95 -2.07 19.72
C ALA A 315 9.09 -2.48 18.78
N VAL A 316 9.68 -3.67 18.98
CA VAL A 316 10.76 -4.17 18.11
C VAL A 316 10.24 -4.44 16.70
N ILE A 317 9.05 -5.04 16.55
CA ILE A 317 8.41 -5.26 15.26
C ILE A 317 8.17 -3.91 14.54
N SER A 318 7.79 -2.86 15.28
CA SER A 318 7.59 -1.52 14.69
C SER A 318 8.90 -0.86 14.27
N VAL A 319 10.00 -1.04 15.04
CA VAL A 319 11.29 -0.40 14.72
C VAL A 319 12.03 -1.10 13.59
N ALA A 320 11.85 -2.40 13.40
CA ALA A 320 12.56 -3.16 12.38
C ALA A 320 12.37 -2.60 10.94
N PRO A 321 11.16 -2.27 10.47
CA PRO A 321 10.97 -1.62 9.18
C PRO A 321 11.64 -0.24 9.10
N LEU A 322 11.54 0.57 10.14
CA LEU A 322 12.17 1.89 10.17
C LEU A 322 13.70 1.79 10.05
N ALA A 323 14.32 0.89 10.80
CA ALA A 323 15.76 0.66 10.75
C ALA A 323 16.21 0.18 9.36
N PHE A 324 15.46 -0.73 8.74
CA PHE A 324 15.74 -1.19 7.39
C PHE A 324 15.69 -0.04 6.38
N PHE A 325 14.65 0.78 6.41
CA PHE A 325 14.49 1.88 5.46
C PHE A 325 15.43 3.05 5.75
N ALA A 326 15.85 3.28 6.99
CA ALA A 326 16.91 4.23 7.30
C ALA A 326 18.24 3.79 6.63
N VAL A 327 18.61 2.51 6.74
CA VAL A 327 19.79 2.00 6.02
C VAL A 327 19.63 2.13 4.51
N SER A 328 18.43 1.92 3.97
CA SER A 328 18.13 2.08 2.54
C SER A 328 18.21 3.56 2.12
N ALA A 329 17.67 4.50 2.91
CA ALA A 329 17.66 5.93 2.64
C ALA A 329 19.08 6.52 2.55
N TRP A 330 20.03 5.94 3.30
CA TRP A 330 21.44 6.31 3.15
C TRP A 330 21.98 6.12 1.73
N ARG A 331 21.42 5.18 0.99
CA ARG A 331 21.86 4.82 -0.38
C ARG A 331 20.94 5.38 -1.46
N ARG A 332 19.62 5.42 -1.23
CA ARG A 332 18.60 5.77 -2.24
C ARG A 332 17.44 6.54 -1.61
N PRO A 333 16.69 7.34 -2.39
CA PRO A 333 15.41 7.89 -1.96
C PRO A 333 14.44 6.78 -1.53
N VAL A 334 13.74 6.99 -0.42
CA VAL A 334 12.72 6.10 0.12
C VAL A 334 11.38 6.81 0.06
N GLU A 335 10.40 6.19 -0.62
CA GLU A 335 9.05 6.72 -0.65
C GLU A 335 8.42 6.70 0.75
N ALA A 336 7.63 7.71 1.06
CA ALA A 336 7.10 7.93 2.41
C ALA A 336 6.25 6.75 2.94
N ASN A 337 5.55 6.02 2.05
CA ASN A 337 4.73 4.88 2.43
C ASN A 337 5.52 3.55 2.63
N TRP A 338 6.80 3.48 2.22
CA TRP A 338 7.54 2.22 2.35
C TRP A 338 7.76 1.79 3.80
N PRO A 339 8.13 2.70 4.74
CA PRO A 339 8.24 2.35 6.16
C PRO A 339 6.90 2.17 6.88
N ALA A 340 5.76 2.25 6.20
CA ALA A 340 4.44 2.33 6.84
C ALA A 340 4.11 1.20 7.83
N MET A 341 4.81 0.06 7.75
CA MET A 341 4.68 -1.04 8.71
C MET A 341 5.16 -0.71 10.13
N ILE A 342 5.74 0.47 10.35
CA ILE A 342 6.02 0.99 11.72
C ILE A 342 4.72 1.29 12.48
N TYR A 343 3.68 1.74 11.78
CA TYR A 343 2.47 2.29 12.40
C TYR A 343 1.59 1.27 13.13
N PRO A 344 1.30 0.06 12.60
CA PRO A 344 0.40 -0.87 13.26
C PRO A 344 0.77 -1.16 14.72
N GLY A 345 2.00 -1.57 15.00
CA GLY A 345 2.44 -1.85 16.37
C GLY A 345 2.56 -0.58 17.23
N ALA A 346 3.10 0.51 16.68
CA ALA A 346 3.25 1.78 17.38
C ALA A 346 1.88 2.39 17.78
N MET A 347 0.87 2.30 16.91
CA MET A 347 -0.49 2.73 17.22
C MET A 347 -1.10 1.94 18.38
N MET A 348 -0.86 0.62 18.44
CA MET A 348 -1.32 -0.21 19.55
C MET A 348 -0.66 0.18 20.87
N LEU A 349 0.64 0.48 20.85
CA LEU A 349 1.37 0.98 22.02
C LEU A 349 0.83 2.34 22.48
N LEU A 350 0.52 3.25 21.54
CA LEU A 350 -0.04 4.56 21.86
C LEU A 350 -1.47 4.46 22.40
N ALA A 351 -2.33 3.67 21.76
CA ALA A 351 -3.72 3.47 22.16
C ALA A 351 -3.85 2.89 23.58
N THR A 352 -2.91 2.02 23.97
CA THR A 352 -2.88 1.33 25.26
C THR A 352 -2.00 1.99 26.31
N SER A 353 -1.38 3.13 26.01
CA SER A 353 -0.52 3.84 26.95
C SER A 353 -1.34 4.49 28.09
N GLU A 354 -0.90 4.26 29.34
CA GLU A 354 -1.48 4.83 30.54
C GLU A 354 -0.76 6.10 31.02
N GLN A 355 0.34 6.47 30.36
CA GLN A 355 1.19 7.60 30.75
C GLN A 355 0.45 8.94 30.55
N SER A 356 0.50 9.82 31.56
CA SER A 356 -0.14 11.14 31.54
C SER A 356 0.33 12.01 30.37
N ALA A 357 1.62 11.90 29.98
CA ALA A 357 2.19 12.62 28.85
C ALA A 357 1.46 12.35 27.52
N VAL A 358 0.91 11.13 27.32
CA VAL A 358 0.18 10.76 26.10
C VAL A 358 -1.32 10.78 26.26
N ARG A 359 -1.88 11.00 27.45
CA ARG A 359 -3.33 11.09 27.72
C ARG A 359 -3.88 12.51 27.75
N GLY A 360 -3.02 13.48 27.94
CA GLY A 360 -3.36 14.86 28.23
C GLY A 360 -3.63 15.73 27.00
N VAL A 361 -3.16 16.96 27.10
CA VAL A 361 -3.34 17.99 26.09
C VAL A 361 -2.69 17.63 24.75
N TRP A 362 -1.54 16.94 24.76
CA TRP A 362 -0.82 16.56 23.54
C TRP A 362 -1.57 15.51 22.72
N TRP A 363 -2.27 14.57 23.35
CA TRP A 363 -3.17 13.64 22.67
C TRP A 363 -4.25 14.39 21.89
N ARG A 364 -4.95 15.30 22.57
CA ARG A 364 -6.02 16.10 21.94
C ARG A 364 -5.50 16.99 20.82
N ARG A 365 -4.38 17.69 21.06
CA ARG A 365 -3.73 18.51 20.02
C ARG A 365 -3.26 17.67 18.83
N GLY A 366 -2.69 16.49 19.08
CA GLY A 366 -2.27 15.56 18.03
C GLY A 366 -3.42 15.11 17.14
N LEU A 367 -4.53 14.69 17.73
CA LEU A 367 -5.73 14.30 16.97
C LEU A 367 -6.34 15.50 16.22
N ALA A 368 -6.44 16.67 16.86
CA ALA A 368 -6.97 17.86 16.20
C ALA A 368 -6.10 18.28 15.01
N PHE A 369 -4.77 18.25 15.16
CA PHE A 369 -3.85 18.56 14.07
C PHE A 369 -3.98 17.54 12.92
N ALA A 370 -4.07 16.25 13.23
CA ALA A 370 -4.27 15.20 12.23
C ALA A 370 -5.61 15.37 11.49
N ALA A 371 -6.69 15.72 12.21
CA ALA A 371 -7.99 16.02 11.62
C ALA A 371 -7.93 17.23 10.66
N VAL A 372 -7.21 18.30 11.05
CA VAL A 372 -7.00 19.46 10.17
C VAL A 372 -6.22 19.08 8.91
N LEU A 373 -5.14 18.29 9.05
CA LEU A 373 -4.40 17.80 7.88
C LEU A 373 -5.30 16.98 6.94
N LEU A 374 -6.09 16.07 7.49
CA LEU A 374 -7.04 15.28 6.70
C LEU A 374 -8.09 16.16 6.03
N ALA A 375 -8.59 17.19 6.71
CA ALA A 375 -9.54 18.14 6.13
C ALA A 375 -8.89 18.91 4.97
N ILE A 376 -7.65 19.40 5.13
CA ILE A 376 -6.91 20.10 4.06
C ILE A 376 -6.71 19.17 2.84
N VAL A 377 -6.25 17.94 3.05
CA VAL A 377 -6.05 16.98 1.96
C VAL A 377 -7.39 16.57 1.33
N GLY A 378 -8.44 16.40 2.16
CA GLY A 378 -9.78 16.11 1.68
C GLY A 378 -10.31 17.25 0.80
N VAL A 379 -10.23 18.50 1.26
CA VAL A 379 -10.64 19.67 0.44
C VAL A 379 -9.80 19.75 -0.84
N GLN A 380 -8.48 19.56 -0.75
CA GLN A 380 -7.59 19.51 -1.93
C GLN A 380 -8.00 18.41 -2.91
N ALA A 381 -8.53 17.29 -2.43
CA ALA A 381 -9.00 16.20 -3.29
C ALA A 381 -10.22 16.59 -4.14
N PHE A 382 -11.11 17.41 -3.58
CA PHE A 382 -12.31 17.91 -4.27
C PHE A 382 -12.04 19.18 -5.11
N THR A 383 -11.29 20.12 -4.52
CA THR A 383 -11.01 21.43 -5.13
C THR A 383 -9.57 21.83 -4.83
N PRO A 384 -8.77 22.20 -5.84
CA PRO A 384 -7.37 22.58 -5.63
C PRO A 384 -7.28 23.93 -4.92
N VAL A 385 -7.14 23.92 -3.58
CA VAL A 385 -7.03 25.12 -2.74
C VAL A 385 -5.60 25.46 -2.35
N LEU A 386 -4.70 24.46 -2.39
CA LEU A 386 -3.30 24.68 -2.06
C LEU A 386 -2.56 25.31 -3.28
N PRO A 387 -1.63 26.25 -3.04
CA PRO A 387 -0.85 26.87 -4.11
C PRO A 387 0.24 25.93 -4.64
N VAL A 388 -0.16 24.74 -5.07
CA VAL A 388 0.71 23.73 -5.66
C VAL A 388 0.50 23.74 -7.17
N ALA A 389 1.58 23.82 -7.92
CA ALA A 389 1.49 23.74 -9.39
C ALA A 389 0.83 22.40 -9.79
N PRO A 390 -0.16 22.38 -10.71
CA PRO A 390 -0.92 21.17 -11.06
C PRO A 390 -0.04 19.97 -11.43
N ARG A 391 1.07 20.19 -12.11
CA ARG A 391 2.06 19.16 -12.46
C ARG A 391 2.77 18.52 -11.24
N LYS A 392 2.75 19.19 -10.10
CA LYS A 392 3.37 18.73 -8.83
C LYS A 392 2.35 18.22 -7.82
N ASP A 393 1.05 18.42 -8.07
CA ASP A 393 -0.02 17.93 -7.22
C ASP A 393 -0.23 16.42 -7.46
N PRO A 394 0.02 15.55 -6.47
CA PRO A 394 -0.18 14.11 -6.64
C PRO A 394 -1.61 13.73 -7.03
N ILE A 395 -2.61 14.48 -6.54
CA ILE A 395 -4.03 14.22 -6.82
C ILE A 395 -4.38 14.61 -8.27
N ALA A 396 -3.73 15.64 -8.81
CA ALA A 396 -3.99 16.06 -10.18
C ALA A 396 -3.65 14.98 -11.21
N ARG A 397 -2.74 14.05 -10.89
CA ARG A 397 -2.38 12.91 -11.76
C ARG A 397 -3.54 11.98 -12.08
N ALA A 398 -4.61 12.00 -11.27
CA ALA A 398 -5.83 11.23 -11.49
C ALA A 398 -6.76 11.83 -12.57
N HIS A 399 -6.46 13.02 -13.08
CA HIS A 399 -7.39 13.80 -13.91
C HIS A 399 -6.95 13.91 -15.36
N GLY A 400 -7.95 14.10 -16.25
CA GLY A 400 -7.75 14.35 -17.69
C GLY A 400 -7.70 13.09 -18.56
N TRP A 401 -7.73 11.90 -17.96
CA TRP A 401 -7.62 10.62 -18.68
C TRP A 401 -8.82 10.33 -19.57
N THR A 402 -10.04 10.71 -19.17
CA THR A 402 -11.23 10.60 -20.01
C THR A 402 -11.12 11.45 -21.28
N THR A 403 -10.50 12.63 -21.19
CA THR A 403 -10.24 13.50 -22.35
C THR A 403 -9.24 12.84 -23.30
N LEU A 404 -8.17 12.26 -22.77
CA LEU A 404 -7.21 11.52 -23.59
C LEU A 404 -7.84 10.28 -24.22
N ALA A 405 -8.61 9.51 -23.47
CA ALA A 405 -9.31 8.33 -23.99
C ALA A 405 -10.28 8.68 -25.13
N ALA A 406 -11.03 9.79 -25.00
CA ALA A 406 -11.91 10.28 -26.08
C ALA A 406 -11.11 10.66 -27.35
N ALA A 407 -9.98 11.32 -27.18
CA ALA A 407 -9.09 11.66 -28.32
C ALA A 407 -8.49 10.40 -28.97
N MET A 408 -8.09 9.41 -28.19
CA MET A 408 -7.60 8.12 -28.69
C MET A 408 -8.69 7.35 -29.41
N GLN A 409 -9.92 7.37 -28.89
CA GLN A 409 -11.07 6.72 -29.53
C GLN A 409 -11.38 7.39 -30.88
N THR A 410 -11.34 8.73 -30.96
CA THR A 410 -11.48 9.47 -32.22
C THR A 410 -10.37 9.11 -33.20
N ALA A 411 -9.12 9.03 -32.73
CA ALA A 411 -7.99 8.64 -33.56
C ALA A 411 -8.07 7.21 -34.09
N ARG A 412 -8.66 6.26 -33.33
CA ARG A 412 -8.94 4.90 -33.80
C ARG A 412 -9.92 4.87 -34.97
N GLN A 413 -10.76 5.90 -35.12
CA GLN A 413 -11.75 6.03 -36.20
C GLN A 413 -11.25 6.94 -37.33
N ASP A 414 -10.03 7.43 -37.30
CA ASP A 414 -9.47 8.33 -38.31
C ASP A 414 -9.38 7.60 -39.67
N PRO A 415 -9.83 8.24 -40.80
CA PRO A 415 -9.72 7.68 -42.13
C PRO A 415 -8.31 7.26 -42.55
N PHE A 416 -7.29 7.82 -41.93
CA PHE A 416 -5.91 7.38 -42.13
C PHE A 416 -5.71 5.87 -41.82
N LEU A 417 -6.52 5.31 -40.92
CA LEU A 417 -6.47 3.89 -40.55
C LEU A 417 -7.47 3.03 -41.34
N ASP A 418 -8.15 3.58 -42.36
CA ASP A 418 -9.10 2.79 -43.15
C ASP A 418 -8.38 1.67 -43.92
N GLY A 419 -9.03 0.51 -43.98
CA GLY A 419 -8.49 -0.70 -44.59
C GLY A 419 -7.44 -1.43 -43.74
N THR A 420 -7.17 -0.99 -42.50
CA THR A 420 -6.41 -1.80 -41.52
C THR A 420 -7.29 -2.92 -40.96
N VAL A 421 -6.64 -4.04 -40.56
CA VAL A 421 -7.34 -5.22 -40.01
C VAL A 421 -7.76 -4.95 -38.59
N ASP A 422 -6.78 -4.70 -37.70
CA ASP A 422 -7.00 -4.32 -36.31
C ASP A 422 -6.48 -2.90 -36.04
N ARG A 423 -7.02 -2.26 -34.99
CA ARG A 423 -6.64 -0.90 -34.57
C ARG A 423 -6.24 -0.92 -33.10
N TRP A 424 -4.96 -1.15 -32.87
CA TRP A 424 -4.35 -1.28 -31.54
C TRP A 424 -4.13 0.09 -30.90
N VAL A 425 -4.08 0.09 -29.57
CA VAL A 425 -3.79 1.28 -28.75
C VAL A 425 -2.53 1.03 -27.93
N ALA A 426 -1.68 2.06 -27.85
CA ALA A 426 -0.50 2.03 -27.00
C ALA A 426 -0.21 3.39 -26.36
N ALA A 427 0.64 3.39 -25.35
CA ALA A 427 1.28 4.58 -24.81
C ALA A 427 2.76 4.29 -24.52
N ASP A 428 3.56 5.34 -24.35
CA ASP A 428 4.97 5.12 -24.00
C ASP A 428 5.10 4.57 -22.57
N ARG A 429 4.38 5.15 -21.61
CA ARG A 429 4.47 4.78 -20.19
C ARG A 429 3.36 3.82 -19.77
N TYR A 430 3.68 2.91 -18.83
CA TYR A 430 2.73 1.95 -18.30
C TYR A 430 1.54 2.62 -17.58
N GLN A 431 1.77 3.77 -16.92
CA GLN A 431 0.70 4.55 -16.30
C GLN A 431 -0.31 5.05 -17.33
N ASP A 432 0.18 5.62 -18.42
CA ASP A 432 -0.69 6.12 -19.50
C ASP A 432 -1.42 4.96 -20.18
N ALA A 433 -0.74 3.82 -20.36
CA ALA A 433 -1.34 2.61 -20.93
C ALA A 433 -2.48 2.06 -20.06
N SER A 434 -2.26 1.95 -18.75
CA SER A 434 -3.29 1.44 -17.84
C SER A 434 -4.47 2.40 -17.68
N GLU A 435 -4.23 3.70 -17.68
CA GLU A 435 -5.29 4.72 -17.67
C GLU A 435 -6.13 4.66 -18.95
N LEU A 436 -5.49 4.52 -20.11
CA LEU A 436 -6.20 4.35 -21.37
C LEU A 436 -7.00 3.06 -21.42
N ALA A 437 -6.43 1.95 -20.93
CA ALA A 437 -7.13 0.67 -20.84
C ALA A 437 -8.40 0.75 -19.98
N PHE A 438 -8.35 1.53 -18.89
CA PHE A 438 -9.49 1.71 -17.99
C PHE A 438 -10.55 2.68 -18.56
N HIS A 439 -10.13 3.78 -19.20
CA HIS A 439 -11.02 4.88 -19.59
C HIS A 439 -11.55 4.78 -21.02
N LEU A 440 -10.96 3.94 -21.90
CA LEU A 440 -11.55 3.68 -23.22
C LEU A 440 -12.88 2.93 -23.06
N PRO A 441 -13.92 3.24 -23.86
CA PRO A 441 -15.26 2.68 -23.69
C PRO A 441 -15.33 1.15 -23.78
N ASP A 442 -14.50 0.56 -24.62
CA ASP A 442 -14.41 -0.89 -24.85
C ASP A 442 -13.37 -1.57 -23.92
N GLN A 443 -12.70 -0.80 -23.07
CA GLN A 443 -11.62 -1.26 -22.18
C GLN A 443 -10.68 -2.26 -22.87
N PRO A 444 -10.06 -1.88 -24.01
CA PRO A 444 -9.27 -2.79 -24.82
C PRO A 444 -7.97 -3.18 -24.12
N MET A 445 -7.24 -4.12 -24.70
CA MET A 445 -5.84 -4.29 -24.37
C MET A 445 -5.06 -3.08 -24.89
N VAL A 446 -4.36 -2.39 -24.01
CA VAL A 446 -3.47 -1.27 -24.34
C VAL A 446 -2.02 -1.68 -24.06
N PHE A 447 -1.11 -1.36 -24.96
CA PHE A 447 0.31 -1.69 -24.78
C PHE A 447 1.08 -0.52 -24.17
N ALA A 448 2.01 -0.82 -23.27
CA ALA A 448 3.07 0.11 -22.93
C ALA A 448 4.29 -0.18 -23.81
N LEU A 449 4.74 0.80 -24.57
CA LEU A 449 5.92 0.64 -25.45
C LEU A 449 7.22 0.69 -24.66
N ASN A 450 7.23 1.40 -23.55
CA ASN A 450 8.35 1.55 -22.58
C ASN A 450 9.70 1.87 -23.23
N LEU A 451 9.71 2.84 -24.14
CA LEU A 451 10.88 3.25 -24.90
C LEU A 451 11.86 4.05 -24.03
N GLY A 452 12.70 3.36 -23.27
CA GLY A 452 13.68 3.96 -22.36
C GLY A 452 13.16 4.29 -20.96
N GLY A 453 12.02 3.71 -20.56
CA GLY A 453 11.51 3.74 -19.19
C GLY A 453 12.06 2.60 -18.32
N ARG A 454 11.68 2.59 -17.04
CA ARG A 454 11.99 1.45 -16.16
C ARG A 454 11.19 0.22 -16.57
N THR A 455 11.77 -0.96 -16.42
CA THR A 455 11.06 -2.23 -16.58
C THR A 455 9.84 -2.30 -15.64
N ASN A 456 8.74 -2.85 -16.13
CA ASN A 456 7.46 -2.96 -15.43
C ASN A 456 6.70 -4.21 -15.90
N GLN A 457 5.47 -4.45 -15.42
CA GLN A 457 4.73 -5.67 -15.75
C GLN A 457 4.37 -5.78 -17.24
N TYR A 458 4.20 -4.67 -17.95
CA TYR A 458 3.94 -4.73 -19.40
C TYR A 458 5.12 -5.29 -20.21
N ASP A 459 6.35 -5.19 -19.68
CA ASP A 459 7.53 -5.79 -20.31
C ASP A 459 7.61 -7.32 -20.09
N VAL A 460 6.87 -7.84 -19.10
CA VAL A 460 6.75 -9.28 -18.83
C VAL A 460 5.63 -9.90 -19.67
N TRP A 461 4.55 -9.14 -19.91
CA TRP A 461 3.46 -9.60 -20.76
C TRP A 461 3.79 -9.52 -22.24
N PRO A 462 3.01 -10.23 -23.10
CA PRO A 462 3.16 -10.09 -24.55
C PRO A 462 3.02 -8.62 -24.98
N ASN A 463 4.05 -8.09 -25.59
CA ASN A 463 4.13 -6.68 -25.98
C ASN A 463 3.50 -6.39 -27.36
N ALA A 464 3.45 -5.12 -27.77
CA ALA A 464 2.89 -4.67 -29.03
C ALA A 464 3.55 -5.41 -30.22
N TRP A 465 4.87 -5.57 -30.19
CA TRP A 465 5.66 -6.15 -31.30
C TRP A 465 5.34 -7.63 -31.53
N GLN A 466 4.83 -8.34 -30.54
CA GLN A 466 4.42 -9.73 -30.63
C GLN A 466 2.97 -9.90 -31.09
N LYS A 467 2.13 -8.84 -30.97
CA LYS A 467 0.69 -8.90 -31.25
C LYS A 467 0.29 -8.17 -32.52
N VAL A 468 0.88 -7.00 -32.78
CA VAL A 468 0.58 -6.17 -33.95
C VAL A 468 1.10 -6.86 -35.20
N ARG A 469 0.30 -6.92 -36.27
CA ARG A 469 0.57 -7.66 -37.50
C ARG A 469 0.67 -6.73 -38.70
N PRO A 470 1.33 -7.15 -39.80
CA PRO A 470 1.26 -6.42 -41.07
C PRO A 470 -0.18 -6.19 -41.50
N GLY A 471 -0.52 -4.98 -41.84
CA GLY A 471 -1.87 -4.55 -42.18
C GLY A 471 -2.69 -3.96 -41.04
N ASP A 472 -2.19 -3.98 -39.80
CA ASP A 472 -2.85 -3.33 -38.66
C ASP A 472 -2.55 -1.83 -38.61
N GLY A 473 -3.37 -1.11 -37.81
CA GLY A 473 -3.15 0.25 -37.37
C GLY A 473 -2.75 0.29 -35.89
N LEU A 474 -1.95 1.28 -35.51
CA LEU A 474 -1.55 1.53 -34.13
C LEU A 474 -1.74 3.01 -33.80
N VAL A 475 -2.45 3.29 -32.71
CA VAL A 475 -2.64 4.65 -32.17
C VAL A 475 -1.86 4.76 -30.86
N VAL A 476 -0.96 5.73 -30.78
CA VAL A 476 -0.03 5.87 -29.64
C VAL A 476 -0.13 7.26 -29.02
N ALA A 477 -0.16 7.32 -27.69
CA ALA A 477 -0.02 8.57 -26.94
C ALA A 477 1.41 8.70 -26.39
N PHE A 478 2.06 9.84 -26.74
CA PHE A 478 3.37 10.23 -26.20
C PHE A 478 3.27 11.54 -25.41
N ASP A 479 4.25 11.82 -24.56
CA ASP A 479 4.43 13.18 -24.02
C ASP A 479 4.57 14.18 -25.15
N ALA A 480 3.94 15.34 -25.02
CA ALA A 480 4.02 16.41 -26.03
C ALA A 480 5.24 17.30 -25.77
N ASP A 481 6.42 16.71 -25.84
CA ASP A 481 7.71 17.38 -25.70
C ASP A 481 8.72 16.84 -26.72
N ALA A 482 9.92 17.40 -26.74
CA ALA A 482 10.96 16.99 -27.69
C ALA A 482 11.36 15.53 -27.58
N LYS A 483 11.28 14.95 -26.37
CA LYS A 483 11.56 13.53 -26.14
C LYS A 483 10.43 12.67 -26.72
N GLY A 484 9.18 12.98 -26.43
CA GLY A 484 8.03 12.25 -26.96
C GLY A 484 7.97 12.32 -28.49
N ASP A 485 8.23 13.48 -29.08
CA ASP A 485 8.31 13.63 -30.55
C ASP A 485 9.48 12.82 -31.15
N SER A 486 10.60 12.69 -30.43
CA SER A 486 11.71 11.82 -30.85
C SER A 486 11.32 10.34 -30.79
N LEU A 487 10.68 9.90 -29.71
CA LEU A 487 10.19 8.51 -29.56
C LEU A 487 9.15 8.19 -30.64
N ALA A 488 8.22 9.10 -30.94
CA ALA A 488 7.22 8.92 -31.97
C ALA A 488 7.87 8.72 -33.36
N ARG A 489 8.97 9.44 -33.66
CA ARG A 489 9.75 9.24 -34.89
C ARG A 489 10.47 7.90 -34.93
N VAL A 490 11.01 7.44 -33.79
CA VAL A 490 11.63 6.12 -33.68
C VAL A 490 10.58 5.05 -33.96
N VAL A 491 9.40 5.13 -33.37
CA VAL A 491 8.29 4.19 -33.67
C VAL A 491 7.92 4.31 -35.15
N GLY A 492 7.79 5.54 -35.70
CA GLY A 492 7.47 5.78 -37.10
C GLY A 492 8.45 5.17 -38.10
N SER A 493 9.71 5.01 -37.72
CA SER A 493 10.70 4.36 -38.59
C SER A 493 10.46 2.85 -38.79
N TRP A 494 9.63 2.25 -37.96
CA TRP A 494 9.23 0.82 -38.07
C TRP A 494 7.94 0.62 -38.88
N PHE A 495 7.23 1.73 -39.22
CA PHE A 495 5.96 1.71 -39.94
C PHE A 495 6.08 2.47 -41.26
N LYS A 496 5.29 2.06 -42.26
CA LYS A 496 5.35 2.68 -43.59
C LYS A 496 4.80 4.10 -43.59
N ASP A 497 3.66 4.28 -42.93
CA ASP A 497 2.91 5.53 -42.92
C ASP A 497 2.68 6.01 -41.49
N THR A 498 2.91 7.29 -41.26
CA THR A 498 2.76 7.93 -39.94
C THR A 498 1.97 9.21 -40.09
N LYS A 499 0.99 9.43 -39.21
CA LYS A 499 0.23 10.68 -39.11
C LYS A 499 0.28 11.23 -37.70
N GLN A 500 0.62 12.50 -37.58
CA GLN A 500 0.48 13.23 -36.32
C GLN A 500 -0.98 13.59 -36.10
N GLY A 501 -1.53 13.21 -34.94
CA GLY A 501 -2.89 13.46 -34.53
C GLY A 501 -3.01 14.63 -33.53
N ALA A 502 -4.01 14.56 -32.66
CA ALA A 502 -4.38 15.61 -31.73
C ALA A 502 -3.32 15.86 -30.64
N LEU A 503 -3.21 17.13 -30.25
CA LEU A 503 -2.55 17.55 -29.01
C LEU A 503 -3.61 17.62 -27.89
N VAL A 504 -3.42 16.87 -26.82
CA VAL A 504 -4.40 16.71 -25.75
C VAL A 504 -3.81 17.21 -24.43
N SER A 505 -4.41 18.24 -23.86
CA SER A 505 -4.06 18.75 -22.53
C SER A 505 -4.89 17.99 -21.47
N LEU A 506 -4.20 17.26 -20.59
CA LEU A 506 -4.79 16.65 -19.40
C LEU A 506 -4.93 17.75 -18.35
N ARG A 507 -6.13 17.96 -17.85
CA ARG A 507 -6.42 19.07 -16.95
C ARG A 507 -7.13 18.60 -15.70
N ARG A 508 -6.83 19.28 -14.60
CA ARG A 508 -7.65 19.30 -13.41
C ARG A 508 -8.20 20.72 -13.26
N ASP A 509 -9.52 20.87 -13.38
CA ASP A 509 -10.17 22.19 -13.47
C ASP A 509 -9.49 23.07 -14.55
N SER A 510 -9.06 24.26 -14.20
CA SER A 510 -8.32 25.17 -15.11
C SER A 510 -6.84 24.84 -15.28
N GLY A 511 -6.27 23.99 -14.40
CA GLY A 511 -4.83 23.70 -14.36
C GLY A 511 -4.42 22.56 -15.29
N GLU A 512 -3.39 22.79 -16.12
CA GLU A 512 -2.79 21.76 -16.95
C GLU A 512 -1.88 20.85 -16.12
N VAL A 513 -2.14 19.56 -16.14
CA VAL A 513 -1.36 18.52 -15.44
C VAL A 513 -0.28 17.95 -16.35
N ALA A 514 -0.64 17.63 -17.57
CA ALA A 514 0.25 17.08 -18.58
C ALA A 514 -0.32 17.32 -19.97
N THR A 515 0.50 17.18 -21.01
CA THR A 515 0.06 17.26 -22.40
C THR A 515 0.53 16.01 -23.13
N ARG A 516 -0.36 15.41 -23.90
CA ARG A 516 -0.08 14.24 -24.73
C ARG A 516 -0.30 14.57 -26.19
N ARG A 517 0.51 13.98 -27.04
CA ARG A 517 0.34 14.01 -28.50
C ARG A 517 -0.03 12.61 -28.98
N VAL A 518 -1.08 12.54 -29.75
CA VAL A 518 -1.55 11.29 -30.38
C VAL A 518 -0.83 11.13 -31.71
N TRP A 519 -0.39 9.91 -32.00
CA TRP A 519 0.23 9.52 -33.25
C TRP A 519 -0.46 8.26 -33.80
N LEU A 520 -0.61 8.22 -35.14
CA LEU A 520 -1.23 7.12 -35.85
C LEU A 520 -0.19 6.49 -36.78
N TYR A 521 -0.17 5.19 -36.81
CA TYR A 521 0.76 4.40 -37.62
C TYR A 521 0.01 3.32 -38.38
N ARG A 522 0.40 3.09 -39.64
CA ARG A 522 -0.06 1.96 -40.46
C ARG A 522 1.09 1.03 -40.71
N ILE A 523 0.86 -0.25 -40.49
CA ILE A 523 1.84 -1.30 -40.76
C ILE A 523 1.65 -1.78 -42.19
N ALA A 524 2.70 -1.68 -43.01
CA ALA A 524 2.66 -2.17 -44.39
C ALA A 524 2.39 -3.68 -44.41
N ARG A 525 1.60 -4.15 -45.39
CA ARG A 525 1.28 -5.58 -45.56
C ARG A 525 2.51 -6.42 -45.93
N ASP A 526 3.56 -5.81 -46.45
CA ASP A 526 4.74 -6.46 -47.03
C ASP A 526 5.97 -6.43 -46.11
N VAL A 527 5.82 -6.08 -44.81
CA VAL A 527 6.95 -6.11 -43.86
C VAL A 527 7.23 -7.55 -43.47
N PRO A 528 8.47 -8.06 -43.64
CA PRO A 528 8.87 -9.38 -43.16
C PRO A 528 8.63 -9.46 -41.63
N THR A 529 8.14 -10.60 -41.17
CA THR A 529 7.78 -10.90 -39.77
C THR A 529 8.96 -11.03 -38.81
N GLU A 530 10.14 -10.53 -39.13
CA GLU A 530 11.20 -10.38 -38.14
C GLU A 530 10.89 -9.21 -37.22
N SER A 531 10.25 -9.56 -36.13
CA SER A 531 10.05 -8.69 -34.96
C SER A 531 11.41 -8.07 -34.59
N PRO A 532 11.51 -6.74 -34.46
CA PRO A 532 12.71 -6.14 -33.87
C PRO A 532 12.83 -6.68 -32.44
N THR A 533 13.79 -7.55 -32.24
CA THR A 533 14.00 -8.28 -31.00
C THR A 533 14.49 -7.42 -29.83
N HIS A 534 14.56 -6.17 -29.95
CA HIS A 534 14.64 -5.06 -28.97
C HIS A 534 14.85 -3.76 -29.72
N PRO A 535 14.21 -2.64 -29.30
CA PRO A 535 14.69 -1.34 -29.74
C PRO A 535 16.17 -1.23 -29.31
N PRO A 536 17.03 -0.61 -30.12
CA PRO A 536 18.40 -0.35 -29.68
C PRO A 536 18.34 0.40 -28.38
N GLN A 537 18.96 -0.13 -27.34
CA GLN A 537 19.10 0.58 -26.07
C GLN A 537 19.89 1.86 -26.36
N PRO A 538 19.43 3.05 -25.86
CA PRO A 538 20.13 4.30 -26.06
C PRO A 538 21.50 4.33 -25.40
#